data_ec41a7ce8b4dda88eb846ea6d0f9f942
#
_entry.id   ec41a7ce8b4dda88eb846ea6d0f9f942
#
_cell.length_a   1.000
_cell.length_b   1.000
_cell.length_c   1.000
_cell.angle_alpha   90.00
_cell.angle_beta   90.00
_cell.angle_gamma   90.00
#
_symmetry.space_group_name_H-M   'P 1'
#
loop_
_entity.id
_entity.type
_entity.pdbx_description
1 polymer ?
#
loop_
_entity_poly.entity_id
_entity_poly.type
_entity_poly.pdbx_seq_one_letter_code
_entity_poly.pdbx_strand_id
1 'polypeptide(L)'
;VGDIEALPFIEAVRQLRWELGSRCVSVHLTLVPYLRATGELKTKPTQHSVKMLQESGVQPDILVCRAEYSLGEDVRRKLALFCNVTPDAVIESLDAKTIYEVPMLLRDQAMDQVVLRKLGLSVQGKPELKKWESFVANLLNPEREVRIGLIGKYVELKDSYKSISEALIH
;
A
#
# COMPACT_ATOMS: atom_id res chain seq x y z
N VAL A 1 -0.54 13.54 -1.57
CA VAL A 1 -1.55 14.49 -2.06
C VAL A 1 -1.62 15.64 -1.07
N GLY A 2 -1.69 16.89 -1.56
CA GLY A 2 -1.73 18.09 -0.72
C GLY A 2 -0.41 18.81 -0.55
N ASP A 3 0.68 18.24 -1.01
CA ASP A 3 1.96 18.93 -1.12
C ASP A 3 2.03 19.68 -2.46
N ILE A 4 2.42 20.95 -2.42
CA ILE A 4 2.48 21.80 -3.62
C ILE A 4 3.44 21.24 -4.67
N GLU A 5 4.51 20.58 -4.24
CA GLU A 5 5.50 19.95 -5.12
C GLU A 5 4.95 18.71 -5.85
N ALA A 6 3.86 18.11 -5.34
CA ALA A 6 3.22 16.95 -5.96
C ALA A 6 2.28 17.32 -7.11
N LEU A 7 1.84 18.55 -7.23
CA LEU A 7 0.84 18.99 -8.21
C LEU A 7 1.20 18.67 -9.68
N PRO A 8 2.44 18.90 -10.16
CA PRO A 8 2.80 18.55 -11.53
C PRO A 8 2.74 17.04 -11.81
N PHE A 9 3.06 16.21 -10.82
CA PHE A 9 2.97 14.75 -10.95
C PHE A 9 1.52 14.28 -10.99
N ILE A 10 0.65 14.87 -10.16
CA ILE A 10 -0.79 14.55 -10.16
C ILE A 10 -1.42 14.96 -11.49
N GLU A 11 -1.05 16.13 -12.03
CA GLU A 11 -1.52 16.59 -13.34
C GLU A 11 -1.07 15.63 -14.46
N ALA A 12 0.18 15.16 -14.43
CA ALA A 12 0.67 14.15 -15.38
C ALA A 12 -0.13 12.85 -15.28
N VAL A 13 -0.45 12.39 -14.07
CA VAL A 13 -1.31 11.22 -13.87
C VAL A 13 -2.71 11.46 -14.43
N ARG A 14 -3.29 12.64 -14.20
CA ARG A 14 -4.61 13.00 -14.74
C ARG A 14 -4.64 12.93 -16.27
N GLN A 15 -3.60 13.48 -16.93
CA GLN A 15 -3.47 13.44 -18.39
C GLN A 15 -3.28 12.01 -18.89
N LEU A 16 -2.39 11.22 -18.29
CA LEU A 16 -2.19 9.82 -18.64
C LEU A 16 -3.47 9.00 -18.52
N ARG A 17 -4.26 9.22 -17.47
CA ARG A 17 -5.56 8.54 -17.32
C ARG A 17 -6.53 8.90 -18.44
N TRP A 18 -6.53 10.14 -18.88
CA TRP A 18 -7.34 10.58 -20.02
C TRP A 18 -6.90 9.89 -21.33
N GLU A 19 -5.61 9.86 -21.60
CA GLU A 19 -5.05 9.26 -22.81
C GLU A 19 -5.18 7.72 -22.85
N LEU A 20 -4.95 7.07 -21.73
CA LEU A 20 -4.91 5.60 -21.65
C LEU A 20 -6.28 4.97 -21.33
N GLY A 21 -7.20 5.74 -20.76
CA GLY A 21 -8.53 5.24 -20.37
C GLY A 21 -8.45 4.02 -19.46
N SER A 22 -9.12 2.93 -19.83
CA SER A 22 -9.16 1.67 -19.07
C SER A 22 -7.82 0.95 -18.94
N ARG A 23 -6.78 1.36 -19.68
CA ARG A 23 -5.43 0.80 -19.55
C ARG A 23 -4.62 1.43 -18.40
N CYS A 24 -5.21 2.32 -17.62
CA CYS A 24 -4.58 3.00 -16.50
C CYS A 24 -5.44 2.81 -15.25
N VAL A 25 -4.86 2.33 -14.17
CA VAL A 25 -5.50 2.16 -12.85
C VAL A 25 -4.78 3.03 -11.83
N SER A 26 -5.54 3.80 -11.07
CA SER A 26 -5.03 4.64 -9.98
C SER A 26 -5.21 3.92 -8.64
N VAL A 27 -4.10 3.61 -7.99
CA VAL A 27 -4.06 3.05 -6.64
C VAL A 27 -3.67 4.15 -5.67
N HIS A 28 -4.55 4.46 -4.72
CA HIS A 28 -4.31 5.48 -3.70
C HIS A 28 -3.93 4.84 -2.37
N LEU A 29 -2.70 5.09 -1.94
CA LEU A 29 -2.22 4.67 -0.62
C LEU A 29 -2.62 5.72 0.42
N THR A 30 -3.24 5.28 1.52
CA THR A 30 -3.73 6.14 2.58
C THR A 30 -3.54 5.52 3.96
N LEU A 31 -3.74 6.31 5.01
CA LEU A 31 -3.66 5.87 6.41
C LEU A 31 -5.04 5.91 7.05
N VAL A 32 -5.39 4.83 7.74
CA VAL A 32 -6.56 4.74 8.62
C VAL A 32 -6.06 4.61 10.06
N PRO A 33 -5.87 5.74 10.76
CA PRO A 33 -5.29 5.71 12.10
C PRO A 33 -6.25 5.13 13.11
N TYR A 34 -5.71 4.42 14.10
CA TYR A 34 -6.41 3.97 15.28
C TYR A 34 -6.23 4.96 16.43
N LEU A 35 -7.34 5.46 16.97
CA LEU A 35 -7.31 6.34 18.14
C LEU A 35 -7.47 5.52 19.41
N ARG A 36 -6.38 5.33 20.15
CA ARG A 36 -6.37 4.56 21.40
C ARG A 36 -7.34 5.11 22.45
N ALA A 37 -7.52 6.44 22.48
CA ALA A 37 -8.41 7.09 23.43
C ALA A 37 -9.90 6.72 23.23
N THR A 38 -10.31 6.45 21.99
CA THR A 38 -11.71 6.11 21.65
C THR A 38 -11.87 4.65 21.24
N GLY A 39 -10.78 3.91 21.08
CA GLY A 39 -10.82 2.50 20.69
C GLY A 39 -11.31 2.26 19.26
N GLU A 40 -11.14 3.21 18.34
CA GLU A 40 -11.73 3.13 17.01
C GLU A 40 -10.78 3.57 15.88
N LEU A 41 -11.01 3.01 14.70
CA LEU A 41 -10.36 3.44 13.46
C LEU A 41 -11.03 4.71 12.90
N LYS A 42 -10.25 5.68 12.49
CA LYS A 42 -10.73 6.95 11.91
C LYS A 42 -10.62 6.96 10.40
N THR A 43 -11.75 7.02 9.71
CA THR A 43 -11.83 7.03 8.24
C THR A 43 -11.71 8.42 7.63
N LYS A 44 -11.88 9.49 8.41
CA LYS A 44 -11.85 10.86 7.89
C LYS A 44 -10.54 11.26 7.22
N PRO A 45 -9.34 10.92 7.73
CA PRO A 45 -8.09 11.24 7.05
C PRO A 45 -8.02 10.64 5.63
N THR A 46 -8.44 9.40 5.46
CA THR A 46 -8.55 8.75 4.13
C THR A 46 -9.55 9.50 3.23
N GLN A 47 -10.74 9.81 3.74
CA GLN A 47 -11.76 10.54 2.97
C GLN A 47 -11.25 11.91 2.49
N HIS A 48 -10.53 12.66 3.36
CA HIS A 48 -9.93 13.93 2.99
C HIS A 48 -8.83 13.77 1.95
N SER A 49 -7.95 12.78 2.11
CA SER A 49 -6.88 12.50 1.16
C SER A 49 -7.42 12.17 -0.23
N VAL A 50 -8.47 11.34 -0.30
CA VAL A 50 -9.14 10.99 -1.57
C VAL A 50 -9.83 12.21 -2.16
N LYS A 51 -10.52 13.03 -1.33
CA LYS A 51 -11.17 14.24 -1.80
C LYS A 51 -10.20 15.22 -2.44
N MET A 52 -9.04 15.46 -1.84
CA MET A 52 -7.99 16.30 -2.42
C MET A 52 -7.47 15.76 -3.76
N LEU A 53 -7.33 14.45 -3.90
CA LEU A 53 -6.98 13.82 -5.18
C LEU A 53 -8.07 14.03 -6.23
N GLN A 54 -9.34 13.89 -5.85
CA GLN A 54 -10.50 14.14 -6.72
C GLN A 54 -10.59 15.62 -7.15
N GLU A 55 -10.31 16.56 -6.25
CA GLU A 55 -10.22 18.00 -6.56
C GLU A 55 -9.12 18.29 -7.61
N SER A 56 -8.09 17.47 -7.65
CA SER A 56 -7.05 17.51 -8.70
C SER A 56 -7.43 16.72 -9.98
N GLY A 57 -8.67 16.26 -10.10
CA GLY A 57 -9.19 15.58 -11.28
C GLY A 57 -8.85 14.09 -11.39
N VAL A 58 -8.38 13.45 -10.32
CA VAL A 58 -8.05 12.02 -10.32
C VAL A 58 -8.97 11.27 -9.36
N GLN A 59 -9.79 10.36 -9.87
CA GLN A 59 -10.56 9.40 -9.08
C GLN A 59 -9.71 8.14 -8.85
N PRO A 60 -9.46 7.71 -7.62
CA PRO A 60 -8.80 6.44 -7.37
C PRO A 60 -9.72 5.27 -7.77
N ASP A 61 -9.12 4.21 -8.30
CA ASP A 61 -9.81 2.96 -8.63
C ASP A 61 -9.72 1.96 -7.47
N ILE A 62 -8.63 2.03 -6.71
CA ILE A 62 -8.32 1.13 -5.59
C ILE A 62 -7.77 1.97 -4.44
N LEU A 63 -8.19 1.66 -3.23
CA LEU A 63 -7.62 2.20 -1.99
C LEU A 63 -6.76 1.12 -1.33
N VAL A 64 -5.51 1.44 -1.00
CA VAL A 64 -4.68 0.65 -0.10
C VAL A 64 -4.59 1.40 1.22
N CYS A 65 -5.25 0.86 2.24
CA CYS A 65 -5.43 1.49 3.54
C CYS A 65 -4.44 0.92 4.54
N ARG A 66 -3.37 1.65 4.86
CA ARG A 66 -2.50 1.29 5.98
C ARG A 66 -3.25 1.44 7.29
N ALA A 67 -3.19 0.42 8.12
CA ALA A 67 -3.84 0.40 9.43
C ALA A 67 -3.08 -0.50 10.41
N GLU A 68 -3.15 -0.15 11.70
CA GLU A 68 -2.61 -0.96 12.80
C GLU A 68 -3.51 -2.18 13.08
N TYR A 69 -4.83 -2.03 12.86
CA TYR A 69 -5.85 -3.06 13.10
C TYR A 69 -6.70 -3.28 11.85
N SER A 70 -7.29 -4.48 11.75
CA SER A 70 -8.18 -4.82 10.63
C SER A 70 -9.35 -3.86 10.50
N LEU A 71 -9.67 -3.49 9.26
CA LEU A 71 -10.69 -2.48 8.96
C LEU A 71 -12.12 -2.95 9.24
N GLY A 72 -12.41 -4.18 9.42
CA GLY A 72 -13.78 -4.67 9.54
C GLY A 72 -14.69 -4.25 8.36
N GLU A 73 -15.80 -4.95 8.19
CA GLU A 73 -16.71 -4.73 7.06
C GLU A 73 -17.37 -3.34 7.04
N ASP A 74 -17.77 -2.80 8.20
CA ASP A 74 -18.44 -1.51 8.28
C ASP A 74 -17.51 -0.35 7.88
N VAL A 75 -16.24 -0.39 8.33
CA VAL A 75 -15.23 0.60 7.97
C VAL A 75 -14.91 0.50 6.49
N ARG A 76 -14.78 -0.70 5.94
CA ARG A 76 -14.53 -0.97 4.53
C ARG A 76 -15.66 -0.42 3.64
N ARG A 77 -16.92 -0.72 3.98
CA ARG A 77 -18.10 -0.18 3.27
C ARG A 77 -18.19 1.33 3.36
N LYS A 78 -17.89 1.91 4.52
CA LYS A 78 -17.87 3.35 4.73
C LYS A 78 -16.82 4.02 3.84
N LEU A 79 -15.59 3.50 3.79
CA LEU A 79 -14.54 4.00 2.91
C LEU A 79 -14.94 3.88 1.43
N ALA A 80 -15.48 2.74 1.04
CA ALA A 80 -15.94 2.50 -0.32
C ALA A 80 -16.97 3.55 -0.76
N LEU A 81 -17.98 3.80 0.09
CA LEU A 81 -19.04 4.78 -0.17
C LEU A 81 -18.48 6.21 -0.30
N PHE A 82 -17.68 6.66 0.66
CA PHE A 82 -17.20 8.05 0.69
C PHE A 82 -16.08 8.35 -0.32
N CYS A 83 -15.39 7.32 -0.79
CA CYS A 83 -14.29 7.45 -1.75
C CYS A 83 -14.68 7.03 -3.18
N ASN A 84 -15.93 6.68 -3.42
CA ASN A 84 -16.47 6.25 -4.72
C ASN A 84 -15.69 5.08 -5.33
N VAL A 85 -15.38 4.06 -4.52
CA VAL A 85 -14.78 2.80 -4.95
C VAL A 85 -15.68 1.63 -4.55
N THR A 86 -15.50 0.48 -5.17
CA THR A 86 -16.21 -0.73 -4.76
C THR A 86 -15.62 -1.31 -3.47
N PRO A 87 -16.42 -1.97 -2.60
CA PRO A 87 -15.90 -2.53 -1.34
C PRO A 87 -14.72 -3.48 -1.51
N ASP A 88 -14.68 -4.26 -2.58
CA ASP A 88 -13.57 -5.15 -2.94
C ASP A 88 -12.30 -4.43 -3.40
N ALA A 89 -12.42 -3.14 -3.76
CA ALA A 89 -11.27 -2.28 -4.07
C ALA A 89 -10.72 -1.52 -2.86
N VAL A 90 -11.26 -1.74 -1.66
CA VAL A 90 -10.69 -1.24 -0.40
C VAL A 90 -9.83 -2.34 0.20
N ILE A 91 -8.54 -2.24 -0.02
CA ILE A 91 -7.51 -3.19 0.41
C ILE A 91 -6.89 -2.69 1.71
N GLU A 92 -6.88 -3.51 2.75
CA GLU A 92 -6.14 -3.17 3.97
C GLU A 92 -4.67 -3.59 3.84
N SER A 93 -3.79 -2.77 4.38
CA SER A 93 -2.37 -3.08 4.52
C SER A 93 -2.01 -2.92 5.99
N LEU A 94 -2.07 -4.01 6.71
CA LEU A 94 -1.73 -4.03 8.13
C LEU A 94 -0.23 -3.88 8.34
N ASP A 95 0.15 -3.44 9.54
CA ASP A 95 1.55 -3.38 9.93
C ASP A 95 2.16 -4.79 9.88
N ALA A 96 3.22 -4.93 9.11
CA ALA A 96 3.95 -6.18 8.89
C ALA A 96 5.24 -6.20 9.68
N LYS A 97 5.75 -7.39 10.02
CA LYS A 97 7.06 -7.55 10.70
C LYS A 97 8.20 -7.11 9.79
N THR A 98 8.04 -7.32 8.50
CA THR A 98 8.99 -6.89 7.47
C THR A 98 8.23 -6.42 6.22
N ILE A 99 8.83 -5.48 5.47
CA ILE A 99 8.27 -5.01 4.20
C ILE A 99 8.09 -6.13 3.18
N TYR A 100 8.84 -7.21 3.33
CA TYR A 100 8.79 -8.38 2.43
C TYR A 100 7.54 -9.25 2.62
N GLU A 101 6.79 -9.08 3.72
CA GLU A 101 5.47 -9.72 3.91
C GLU A 101 4.37 -9.02 3.12
N VAL A 102 4.53 -7.74 2.80
CA VAL A 102 3.47 -6.91 2.18
C VAL A 102 2.92 -7.50 0.88
N PRO A 103 3.74 -8.04 -0.07
CA PRO A 103 3.19 -8.65 -1.28
C PRO A 103 2.24 -9.82 -1.00
N MET A 104 2.50 -10.60 0.04
CA MET A 104 1.64 -11.72 0.43
C MET A 104 0.34 -11.21 1.06
N LEU A 105 0.42 -10.21 1.94
CA LEU A 105 -0.75 -9.58 2.55
C LEU A 105 -1.70 -8.98 1.50
N LEU A 106 -1.15 -8.34 0.47
CA LEU A 106 -1.94 -7.76 -0.62
C LEU A 106 -2.56 -8.86 -1.52
N ARG A 107 -1.81 -9.94 -1.81
CA ARG A 107 -2.31 -11.12 -2.53
C ARG A 107 -3.48 -11.77 -1.78
N ASP A 108 -3.37 -11.92 -0.47
CA ASP A 108 -4.38 -12.59 0.35
C ASP A 108 -5.71 -11.83 0.36
N GLN A 109 -5.68 -10.54 0.03
CA GLN A 109 -6.85 -9.72 -0.22
C GLN A 109 -7.23 -9.61 -1.70
N ALA A 110 -6.64 -10.44 -2.56
CA ALA A 110 -6.89 -10.49 -4.00
C ALA A 110 -6.69 -9.14 -4.71
N MET A 111 -5.76 -8.28 -4.23
CA MET A 111 -5.48 -6.98 -4.86
C MET A 111 -5.04 -7.14 -6.32
N ASP A 112 -4.24 -8.15 -6.63
CA ASP A 112 -3.83 -8.52 -7.98
C ASP A 112 -5.04 -8.76 -8.91
N GLN A 113 -6.03 -9.50 -8.43
CA GLN A 113 -7.26 -9.78 -9.17
C GLN A 113 -8.11 -8.53 -9.37
N VAL A 114 -8.18 -7.66 -8.37
CA VAL A 114 -8.88 -6.37 -8.49
C VAL A 114 -8.21 -5.50 -9.54
N VAL A 115 -6.87 -5.40 -9.55
CA VAL A 115 -6.11 -4.65 -10.55
C VAL A 115 -6.37 -5.21 -11.96
N LEU A 116 -6.26 -6.52 -12.15
CA LEU A 116 -6.50 -7.15 -13.45
C LEU A 116 -7.92 -6.89 -13.97
N ARG A 117 -8.94 -7.03 -13.12
CA ARG A 117 -10.32 -6.69 -13.49
C ARG A 117 -10.48 -5.23 -13.90
N LYS A 118 -9.89 -4.30 -13.16
CA LYS A 118 -9.95 -2.86 -13.47
C LYS A 118 -9.26 -2.53 -14.80
N LEU A 119 -8.21 -3.28 -15.17
CA LEU A 119 -7.53 -3.17 -16.46
C LEU A 119 -8.24 -3.93 -17.60
N GLY A 120 -9.33 -4.63 -17.33
CA GLY A 120 -10.02 -5.47 -18.32
C GLY A 120 -9.21 -6.71 -18.74
N LEU A 121 -8.25 -7.13 -17.92
CA LEU A 121 -7.43 -8.32 -18.16
C LEU A 121 -8.05 -9.55 -17.50
N SER A 122 -7.87 -10.71 -18.14
CA SER A 122 -8.35 -11.97 -17.57
C SER A 122 -7.55 -12.36 -16.34
N VAL A 123 -8.25 -12.76 -15.28
CA VAL A 123 -7.64 -13.32 -14.07
C VAL A 123 -7.28 -14.77 -14.36
N GLN A 124 -5.98 -15.08 -14.43
CA GLN A 124 -5.49 -16.44 -14.64
C GLN A 124 -4.83 -16.98 -13.35
N GLY A 125 -5.56 -17.84 -12.64
CA GLY A 125 -5.01 -18.56 -11.48
C GLY A 125 -4.65 -17.67 -10.29
N LYS A 126 -3.95 -18.27 -9.33
CA LYS A 126 -3.32 -17.54 -8.22
C LYS A 126 -1.85 -17.30 -8.55
N PRO A 127 -1.29 -16.11 -8.21
CA PRO A 127 0.12 -15.85 -8.42
C PRO A 127 0.98 -16.84 -7.62
N GLU A 128 2.01 -17.38 -8.25
CA GLU A 128 2.93 -18.30 -7.59
C GLU A 128 4.02 -17.51 -6.84
N LEU A 129 3.89 -17.41 -5.53
CA LEU A 129 4.83 -16.71 -4.66
C LEU A 129 5.68 -17.65 -3.78
N LYS A 130 5.76 -18.95 -4.08
CA LYS A 130 6.46 -19.93 -3.24
C LYS A 130 7.92 -19.54 -2.92
N LYS A 131 8.66 -19.06 -3.92
CA LYS A 131 10.05 -18.60 -3.71
C LYS A 131 10.10 -17.40 -2.76
N TRP A 132 9.15 -16.48 -2.91
CA TRP A 132 9.04 -15.30 -2.05
C TRP A 132 8.63 -15.68 -0.62
N GLU A 133 7.68 -16.58 -0.47
CA GLU A 133 7.25 -17.14 0.82
C GLU A 133 8.42 -17.83 1.53
N SER A 134 9.23 -18.61 0.81
CA SER A 134 10.44 -19.24 1.37
C SER A 134 11.48 -18.21 1.80
N PHE A 135 11.70 -17.17 1.01
CA PHE A 135 12.59 -16.07 1.38
C PHE A 135 12.13 -15.38 2.67
N VAL A 136 10.85 -15.02 2.75
CA VAL A 136 10.30 -14.37 3.96
C VAL A 136 10.36 -15.29 5.17
N ALA A 137 10.09 -16.58 5.00
CA ALA A 137 10.20 -17.56 6.08
C ALA A 137 11.61 -17.65 6.64
N ASN A 138 12.64 -17.68 5.77
CA ASN A 138 14.05 -17.69 6.16
C ASN A 138 14.45 -16.38 6.86
N LEU A 139 13.96 -15.24 6.37
CA LEU A 139 14.22 -13.94 6.97
C LEU A 139 13.66 -13.83 8.40
N LEU A 140 12.45 -14.36 8.61
CA LEU A 140 11.78 -14.33 9.91
C LEU A 140 12.32 -15.36 10.90
N ASN A 141 12.88 -16.48 10.40
CA ASN A 141 13.42 -17.58 11.19
C ASN A 141 14.82 -17.95 10.70
N PRO A 142 15.83 -17.08 10.91
CA PRO A 142 17.19 -17.33 10.45
C PRO A 142 17.81 -18.51 11.20
N GLU A 143 18.48 -19.42 10.48
CA GLU A 143 19.20 -20.55 11.08
C GLU A 143 20.49 -20.12 11.79
N ARG A 144 21.08 -19.01 11.37
CA ARG A 144 22.36 -18.49 11.86
C ARG A 144 22.34 -16.97 11.96
N GLU A 145 23.10 -16.45 12.88
CA GLU A 145 23.33 -15.01 13.05
C GLU A 145 24.73 -14.65 12.54
N VAL A 146 24.82 -13.57 11.76
CA VAL A 146 26.08 -12.98 11.32
C VAL A 146 26.12 -11.54 11.80
N ARG A 147 27.23 -11.14 12.43
CA ARG A 147 27.44 -9.77 12.90
C ARG A 147 28.26 -8.98 11.89
N ILE A 148 27.69 -7.92 11.37
CA ILE A 148 28.34 -7.02 10.42
C ILE A 148 28.48 -5.65 11.09
N GLY A 149 29.71 -5.12 11.11
CA GLY A 149 30.00 -3.78 11.62
C GLY A 149 29.85 -2.75 10.50
N LEU A 150 28.91 -1.81 10.64
CA LEU A 150 28.77 -0.68 9.74
C LEU A 150 29.42 0.56 10.38
N ILE A 151 30.49 1.05 9.76
CA ILE A 151 31.26 2.21 10.24
C ILE A 151 31.03 3.39 9.29
N GLY A 152 30.54 4.51 9.83
CA GLY A 152 30.25 5.69 9.02
C GLY A 152 29.85 6.91 9.84
N LYS A 153 29.47 8.00 9.17
CA LYS A 153 28.86 9.17 9.81
C LYS A 153 27.36 8.94 9.99
N TYR A 154 26.75 9.64 10.95
CA TYR A 154 25.30 9.63 11.17
C TYR A 154 24.71 8.23 11.45
N VAL A 155 25.46 7.41 12.18
CA VAL A 155 25.06 6.01 12.50
C VAL A 155 23.82 5.94 13.39
N GLU A 156 23.49 7.01 14.12
CA GLU A 156 22.26 7.13 14.91
C GLU A 156 21.00 7.26 14.02
N LEU A 157 21.16 7.74 12.79
CA LEU A 157 20.07 7.88 11.83
C LEU A 157 19.89 6.58 11.05
N LYS A 158 18.98 5.72 11.47
CA LYS A 158 18.74 4.40 10.87
C LYS A 158 18.51 4.46 9.36
N ASP A 159 17.87 5.52 8.87
CA ASP A 159 17.53 5.69 7.43
C ASP A 159 18.76 6.01 6.57
N SER A 160 19.85 6.56 7.15
CA SER A 160 21.06 6.91 6.40
C SER A 160 21.73 5.72 5.71
N TYR A 161 21.55 4.52 6.26
CA TYR A 161 22.18 3.29 5.78
C TYR A 161 21.16 2.21 5.40
N LYS A 162 19.91 2.61 5.21
CA LYS A 162 18.82 1.67 4.93
C LYS A 162 19.10 0.80 3.70
N SER A 163 19.58 1.39 2.60
CA SER A 163 19.90 0.65 1.38
C SER A 163 20.96 -0.43 1.59
N ILE A 164 21.98 -0.14 2.44
CA ILE A 164 23.01 -1.11 2.77
C ILE A 164 22.43 -2.23 3.65
N SER A 165 21.63 -1.86 4.64
CA SER A 165 20.96 -2.85 5.51
C SER A 165 20.04 -3.77 4.71
N GLU A 166 19.25 -3.20 3.79
CA GLU A 166 18.38 -4.00 2.91
C GLU A 166 19.20 -4.90 1.96
N ALA A 167 20.32 -4.41 1.41
CA ALA A 167 21.17 -5.22 0.54
C ALA A 167 21.83 -6.41 1.28
N LEU A 168 22.02 -6.30 2.60
CA LEU A 168 22.54 -7.40 3.43
C LEU A 168 21.46 -8.44 3.80
N ILE A 169 20.19 -8.09 3.66
CA ILE A 169 19.06 -8.99 3.87
C ILE A 169 18.81 -9.86 2.63
N HIS A 170 19.07 -9.35 1.44
CA HIS A 170 18.93 -10.04 0.16
C HIS A 170 20.06 -11.05 -0.10
#